data_dae56b8a5571fd7570961468d1c241be
#
_entry.id   dae56b8a5571fd7570961468d1c241be
#
_cell.length_a   1.000
_cell.length_b   1.000
_cell.length_c   1.000
_cell.angle_alpha   90.00
_cell.angle_beta   90.00
_cell.angle_gamma   90.00
#
_symmetry.space_group_name_H-M   'P 1'
#
loop_
_entity.id
_entity.type
_entity.pdbx_description
1 polymer ?
#
loop_
_entity_poly.entity_id
_entity_poly.type
_entity_poly.pdbx_seq_one_letter_code
_entity_poly.pdbx_strand_id
1 'polypeptide(L)'
;MHEIEIIQSKIYELRGQRVMLDFDLASLYQVETRVLNQAVTRNIERFPDDFMFQLTAEEWALISSQFVMTSRSKRPKTALPLAFTEHGALMLSSVLRSDVAIEISIKVTRAFIAIRRSLTTMTLSGKVAQLEQGLKAIRDEMEEILADQNDINEMTGAQLDAISTALAELQSDKSRLAAKPRRPIGFNV
;
A
#
# COMPACT_ATOMS: atom_id res chain seq x y z
N MET A 1 -4.86 1.95 -28.28
CA MET A 1 -4.33 2.16 -26.91
C MET A 1 -4.25 3.65 -26.55
N HIS A 2 -3.88 4.52 -27.46
CA HIS A 2 -3.68 5.97 -27.23
C HIS A 2 -4.92 6.75 -26.73
N GLU A 3 -6.12 6.37 -27.16
CA GLU A 3 -7.36 7.07 -26.75
C GLU A 3 -7.73 6.89 -25.26
N ILE A 4 -7.50 5.69 -24.71
CA ILE A 4 -7.80 5.42 -23.29
C ILE A 4 -6.83 6.20 -22.40
N GLU A 5 -5.57 6.31 -22.77
CA GLU A 5 -4.54 7.08 -22.04
C GLU A 5 -4.89 8.58 -21.99
N ILE A 6 -5.41 9.13 -23.12
CA ILE A 6 -5.90 10.51 -23.16
C ILE A 6 -7.10 10.71 -22.22
N ILE A 7 -8.01 9.75 -22.14
CA ILE A 7 -9.14 9.83 -21.20
C ILE A 7 -8.66 9.69 -19.76
N GLN A 8 -7.70 8.80 -19.50
CA GLN A 8 -7.12 8.63 -18.17
C GLN A 8 -6.45 9.90 -17.65
N SER A 9 -5.76 10.67 -18.52
CA SER A 9 -5.14 11.94 -18.11
C SER A 9 -6.13 13.03 -17.71
N LYS A 10 -7.43 12.84 -17.98
CA LYS A 10 -8.54 13.72 -17.60
C LYS A 10 -9.29 13.25 -16.36
N ILE A 11 -8.80 12.21 -15.68
CA ILE A 11 -9.35 11.72 -14.42
C ILE A 11 -8.50 12.26 -13.28
N TYR A 12 -9.13 13.03 -12.41
CA TYR A 12 -8.54 13.68 -11.24
C TYR A 12 -8.88 12.92 -9.96
N GLU A 13 -8.07 13.08 -8.93
CA GLU A 13 -8.39 12.57 -7.60
C GLU A 13 -8.81 13.72 -6.70
N LEU A 14 -10.06 13.70 -6.23
CA LEU A 14 -10.68 14.71 -5.39
C LEU A 14 -11.49 14.04 -4.28
N ARG A 15 -11.35 14.52 -3.05
CA ARG A 15 -12.04 13.98 -1.87
C ARG A 15 -11.88 12.46 -1.72
N GLY A 16 -10.72 11.92 -2.12
CA GLY A 16 -10.47 10.46 -2.13
C GLY A 16 -11.24 9.69 -3.20
N GLN A 17 -11.88 10.38 -4.13
CA GLN A 17 -12.63 9.78 -5.26
C GLN A 17 -12.00 10.21 -6.59
N ARG A 18 -12.16 9.35 -7.58
CA ARG A 18 -11.76 9.66 -8.96
C ARG A 18 -12.91 10.26 -9.71
N VAL A 19 -12.63 11.41 -10.32
CA VAL A 19 -13.64 12.22 -10.97
C VAL A 19 -13.15 12.75 -12.31
N MET A 20 -14.07 13.04 -13.21
CA MET A 20 -13.85 13.85 -14.40
C MET A 20 -14.62 15.14 -14.30
N LEU A 21 -14.06 16.23 -14.84
CA LEU A 21 -14.71 17.53 -14.79
C LEU A 21 -15.67 17.72 -15.98
N ASP A 22 -16.69 18.54 -15.76
CA ASP A 22 -17.77 18.79 -16.74
C ASP A 22 -17.25 19.21 -18.11
N PHE A 23 -16.22 20.04 -18.19
CA PHE A 23 -15.66 20.49 -19.45
C PHE A 23 -14.84 19.41 -20.16
N ASP A 24 -14.18 18.51 -19.42
CA ASP A 24 -13.47 17.37 -20.00
C ASP A 24 -14.46 16.35 -20.58
N LEU A 25 -15.52 16.05 -19.82
CA LEU A 25 -16.60 15.20 -20.30
C LEU A 25 -17.31 15.82 -21.52
N ALA A 26 -17.61 17.12 -21.47
CA ALA A 26 -18.21 17.82 -22.58
C ALA A 26 -17.36 17.75 -23.86
N SER A 27 -16.02 17.90 -23.71
CA SER A 27 -15.07 17.75 -24.82
C SER A 27 -15.09 16.33 -25.38
N LEU A 28 -15.13 15.31 -24.53
CA LEU A 28 -15.20 13.90 -24.96
C LEU A 28 -16.51 13.58 -25.67
N TYR A 29 -17.64 14.06 -25.13
CA TYR A 29 -18.96 13.89 -25.70
C TYR A 29 -19.22 14.80 -26.91
N GLN A 30 -18.26 15.66 -27.30
CA GLN A 30 -18.37 16.60 -28.40
C GLN A 30 -19.56 17.56 -28.28
N VAL A 31 -19.84 18.00 -27.07
CA VAL A 31 -20.89 18.96 -26.75
C VAL A 31 -20.32 20.17 -26.00
N GLU A 32 -21.02 21.28 -26.01
CA GLU A 32 -20.65 22.42 -25.16
C GLU A 32 -20.88 22.09 -23.68
N THR A 33 -19.97 22.53 -22.80
CA THR A 33 -20.11 22.36 -21.35
C THR A 33 -21.46 22.87 -20.82
N ARG A 34 -21.96 23.95 -21.38
CA ARG A 34 -23.27 24.51 -21.03
C ARG A 34 -24.41 23.52 -21.35
N VAL A 35 -24.35 22.85 -22.51
CA VAL A 35 -25.35 21.87 -22.93
C VAL A 35 -25.33 20.66 -21.99
N LEU A 36 -24.16 20.14 -21.67
CA LEU A 36 -23.98 19.05 -20.72
C LEU A 36 -24.57 19.44 -19.36
N ASN A 37 -24.17 20.58 -18.80
CA ASN A 37 -24.65 21.02 -17.49
C ASN A 37 -26.17 21.29 -17.47
N GLN A 38 -26.74 21.78 -18.58
CA GLN A 38 -28.19 21.93 -18.70
C GLN A 38 -28.91 20.58 -18.72
N ALA A 39 -28.35 19.57 -19.41
CA ALA A 39 -28.91 18.21 -19.42
C ALA A 39 -28.88 17.58 -18.02
N VAL A 40 -27.76 17.77 -17.28
CA VAL A 40 -27.65 17.33 -15.88
C VAL A 40 -28.70 18.02 -15.02
N THR A 41 -28.80 19.34 -15.07
CA THR A 41 -29.77 20.11 -14.27
C THR A 41 -31.22 19.66 -14.52
N ARG A 42 -31.55 19.33 -15.74
CA ARG A 42 -32.91 18.80 -16.09
C ARG A 42 -33.16 17.39 -15.55
N ASN A 43 -32.14 16.67 -15.17
CA ASN A 43 -32.19 15.30 -14.69
C ASN A 43 -31.47 15.16 -13.34
N ILE A 44 -31.50 16.19 -12.51
CA ILE A 44 -30.72 16.29 -11.29
C ILE A 44 -30.98 15.13 -10.32
N GLU A 45 -32.16 14.60 -10.28
CA GLU A 45 -32.59 13.42 -9.49
C GLU A 45 -31.77 12.15 -9.78
N ARG A 46 -31.07 12.09 -10.95
CA ARG A 46 -30.24 10.98 -11.37
C ARG A 46 -28.78 11.15 -10.94
N PHE A 47 -28.44 12.29 -10.34
CA PHE A 47 -27.09 12.64 -9.95
C PHE A 47 -27.02 12.96 -8.45
N PRO A 48 -27.15 11.94 -7.59
CA PRO A 48 -26.92 12.12 -6.15
C PRO A 48 -25.46 12.53 -5.87
N ASP A 49 -25.16 12.94 -4.64
CA ASP A 49 -23.86 13.49 -4.24
C ASP A 49 -22.66 12.54 -4.43
N ASP A 50 -22.90 11.24 -4.45
CA ASP A 50 -21.91 10.21 -4.76
C ASP A 50 -21.69 10.01 -6.29
N PHE A 51 -22.53 10.59 -7.14
CA PHE A 51 -22.38 10.59 -8.60
C PHE A 51 -21.76 11.88 -9.11
N MET A 52 -22.16 13.02 -8.54
CA MET A 52 -21.73 14.33 -8.98
C MET A 52 -21.71 15.32 -7.81
N PHE A 53 -20.72 16.20 -7.78
CA PHE A 53 -20.68 17.33 -6.85
C PHE A 53 -20.04 18.55 -7.51
N GLN A 54 -20.33 19.73 -6.98
CA GLN A 54 -19.68 20.95 -7.40
C GLN A 54 -18.37 21.16 -6.62
N LEU A 55 -17.32 21.57 -7.32
CA LEU A 55 -16.06 21.94 -6.68
C LEU A 55 -16.21 23.19 -5.84
N THR A 56 -15.40 23.26 -4.76
CA THR A 56 -15.16 24.53 -4.07
C THR A 56 -14.17 25.40 -4.84
N ALA A 57 -14.10 26.69 -4.51
CA ALA A 57 -13.13 27.60 -5.12
C ALA A 57 -11.68 27.17 -4.84
N GLU A 58 -11.42 26.61 -3.66
CA GLU A 58 -10.12 26.09 -3.24
C GLU A 58 -9.71 24.87 -4.03
N GLU A 59 -10.61 23.89 -4.15
CA GLU A 59 -10.38 22.67 -4.95
C GLU A 59 -10.12 23.02 -6.42
N TRP A 60 -10.90 23.97 -6.95
CA TRP A 60 -10.69 24.43 -8.33
C TRP A 60 -9.34 25.15 -8.50
N ALA A 61 -8.92 25.96 -7.53
CA ALA A 61 -7.62 26.63 -7.56
C ALA A 61 -6.46 25.61 -7.57
N LEU A 62 -6.53 24.56 -6.76
CA LEU A 62 -5.51 23.49 -6.71
C LEU A 62 -5.39 22.76 -8.06
N ILE A 63 -6.50 22.32 -8.63
CA ILE A 63 -6.49 21.63 -9.93
C ILE A 63 -5.96 22.54 -11.03
N SER A 64 -6.45 23.78 -11.07
CA SER A 64 -6.09 24.73 -12.11
C SER A 64 -4.63 25.20 -12.05
N SER A 65 -3.96 25.09 -10.91
CA SER A 65 -2.52 25.40 -10.76
C SER A 65 -1.63 24.25 -11.24
N GLN A 66 -2.08 23.02 -11.09
CA GLN A 66 -1.32 21.83 -11.49
C GLN A 66 -1.36 21.57 -13.01
N PHE A 67 -2.41 22.03 -13.68
CA PHE A 67 -2.60 21.82 -15.11
C PHE A 67 -2.71 23.17 -15.83
N VAL A 68 -1.82 23.40 -16.78
CA VAL A 68 -1.91 24.55 -17.73
C VAL A 68 -3.13 24.33 -18.62
N MET A 69 -4.30 24.72 -18.16
CA MET A 69 -5.55 24.44 -18.85
C MET A 69 -5.84 25.47 -19.92
N THR A 70 -5.80 25.03 -21.17
CA THR A 70 -6.20 25.82 -22.36
C THR A 70 -7.68 26.25 -22.29
N SER A 71 -8.51 25.55 -21.53
CA SER A 71 -9.96 25.84 -21.38
C SER A 71 -10.29 26.89 -20.31
N ARG A 72 -9.32 27.34 -19.50
CA ARG A 72 -9.54 28.32 -18.44
C ARG A 72 -10.00 29.69 -18.96
N SER A 73 -9.60 30.04 -20.20
CA SER A 73 -9.90 31.35 -20.78
C SER A 73 -11.36 31.58 -21.18
N LYS A 74 -12.17 30.52 -21.29
CA LYS A 74 -13.57 30.61 -21.76
C LYS A 74 -14.62 30.50 -20.65
N ARG A 75 -14.23 30.22 -19.40
CA ARG A 75 -15.18 30.04 -18.30
C ARG A 75 -15.29 31.30 -17.44
N PRO A 76 -16.49 31.76 -17.06
CA PRO A 76 -16.64 32.81 -16.07
C PRO A 76 -15.97 32.41 -14.75
N LYS A 77 -15.22 33.33 -14.13
CA LYS A 77 -14.50 33.06 -12.87
C LYS A 77 -15.41 32.61 -11.71
N THR A 78 -16.69 32.89 -11.81
CA THR A 78 -17.73 32.56 -10.82
C THR A 78 -18.37 31.18 -11.03
N ALA A 79 -18.15 30.51 -12.18
CA ALA A 79 -18.73 29.24 -12.49
C ALA A 79 -17.78 28.10 -12.10
N LEU A 80 -17.96 27.55 -10.91
CA LEU A 80 -17.19 26.39 -10.41
C LEU A 80 -17.56 25.12 -11.20
N PRO A 81 -16.58 24.27 -11.55
CA PRO A 81 -16.83 23.03 -12.29
C PRO A 81 -17.70 22.03 -11.50
N LEU A 82 -18.40 21.19 -12.24
CA LEU A 82 -19.00 19.97 -11.73
C LEU A 82 -18.00 18.82 -11.92
N ALA A 83 -17.86 18.01 -10.88
CA ALA A 83 -17.04 16.80 -10.87
C ALA A 83 -17.98 15.58 -10.90
N PHE A 84 -17.72 14.65 -11.82
CA PHE A 84 -18.49 13.42 -12.00
C PHE A 84 -17.63 12.22 -11.63
N THR A 85 -18.12 11.40 -10.72
CA THR A 85 -17.51 10.10 -10.41
C THR A 85 -17.67 9.12 -11.57
N GLU A 86 -17.11 7.92 -11.46
CA GLU A 86 -17.33 6.85 -12.45
C GLU A 86 -18.82 6.62 -12.71
N HIS A 87 -19.63 6.58 -11.65
CA HIS A 87 -21.07 6.37 -11.74
C HIS A 87 -21.78 7.56 -12.39
N GLY A 88 -21.37 8.78 -12.05
CA GLY A 88 -21.91 10.01 -12.66
C GLY A 88 -21.57 10.12 -14.15
N ALA A 89 -20.34 9.78 -14.53
CA ALA A 89 -19.91 9.76 -15.93
C ALA A 89 -20.69 8.70 -16.74
N LEU A 90 -20.97 7.53 -16.16
CA LEU A 90 -21.81 6.50 -16.79
C LEU A 90 -23.27 6.98 -16.93
N MET A 91 -23.81 7.65 -15.90
CA MET A 91 -25.18 8.19 -15.92
C MET A 91 -25.37 9.23 -17.03
N LEU A 92 -24.34 10.02 -17.35
CA LEU A 92 -24.38 11.02 -18.42
C LEU A 92 -24.76 10.41 -19.79
N SER A 93 -24.35 9.16 -20.07
CA SER A 93 -24.69 8.48 -21.33
C SER A 93 -26.20 8.30 -21.51
N SER A 94 -26.92 8.08 -20.40
CA SER A 94 -28.36 7.93 -20.41
C SER A 94 -29.14 9.26 -20.60
N VAL A 95 -28.46 10.37 -20.26
CA VAL A 95 -29.04 11.71 -20.33
C VAL A 95 -28.74 12.39 -21.66
N LEU A 96 -27.57 12.19 -22.24
CA LEU A 96 -27.14 12.85 -23.50
C LEU A 96 -27.68 12.19 -24.76
N ARG A 97 -28.22 10.98 -24.68
CA ARG A 97 -29.00 10.25 -25.73
C ARG A 97 -28.48 10.43 -27.16
N SER A 98 -27.21 10.19 -27.42
CA SER A 98 -26.64 10.17 -28.77
C SER A 98 -25.77 8.92 -28.95
N ASP A 99 -25.61 8.46 -30.20
CA ASP A 99 -24.73 7.30 -30.48
C ASP A 99 -23.29 7.56 -30.05
N VAL A 100 -22.83 8.79 -30.22
CA VAL A 100 -21.50 9.25 -29.73
C VAL A 100 -21.43 9.14 -28.20
N ALA A 101 -22.52 9.48 -27.49
CA ALA A 101 -22.52 9.38 -26.03
C ALA A 101 -22.39 7.93 -25.56
N ILE A 102 -22.98 6.97 -26.25
CA ILE A 102 -22.84 5.54 -25.90
C ILE A 102 -21.40 5.09 -26.09
N GLU A 103 -20.78 5.39 -27.22
CA GLU A 103 -19.40 5.00 -27.49
C GLU A 103 -18.42 5.62 -26.49
N ILE A 104 -18.55 6.91 -26.23
CA ILE A 104 -17.67 7.64 -25.30
C ILE A 104 -17.88 7.12 -23.87
N SER A 105 -19.11 6.82 -23.43
CA SER A 105 -19.35 6.29 -22.09
C SER A 105 -18.65 4.94 -21.86
N ILE A 106 -18.60 4.09 -22.88
CA ILE A 106 -17.85 2.82 -22.82
C ILE A 106 -16.35 3.10 -22.65
N LYS A 107 -15.80 4.06 -23.41
CA LYS A 107 -14.38 4.43 -23.32
C LYS A 107 -14.05 5.04 -21.95
N VAL A 108 -14.89 5.94 -21.45
CA VAL A 108 -14.75 6.57 -20.13
C VAL A 108 -14.79 5.52 -19.01
N THR A 109 -15.78 4.63 -19.03
CA THR A 109 -15.89 3.53 -18.06
C THR A 109 -14.65 2.64 -18.07
N ARG A 110 -14.14 2.27 -19.26
CA ARG A 110 -12.91 1.49 -19.39
C ARG A 110 -11.69 2.22 -18.83
N ALA A 111 -11.60 3.53 -19.00
CA ALA A 111 -10.51 4.35 -18.45
C ALA A 111 -10.54 4.34 -16.90
N PHE A 112 -11.70 4.53 -16.28
CA PHE A 112 -11.85 4.43 -14.83
C PHE A 112 -11.47 3.05 -14.29
N ILE A 113 -11.94 1.97 -14.95
CA ILE A 113 -11.59 0.60 -14.57
C ILE A 113 -10.08 0.35 -14.69
N ALA A 114 -9.44 0.81 -15.78
CA ALA A 114 -8.01 0.62 -15.99
C ALA A 114 -7.17 1.32 -14.90
N ILE A 115 -7.52 2.55 -14.53
CA ILE A 115 -6.85 3.26 -13.43
C ILE A 115 -7.07 2.52 -12.09
N ARG A 116 -8.27 2.04 -11.80
CA ARG A 116 -8.55 1.28 -10.59
C ARG A 116 -7.69 0.02 -10.50
N ARG A 117 -7.57 -0.73 -11.59
CA ARG A 117 -6.75 -1.95 -11.65
C ARG A 117 -5.26 -1.65 -11.43
N SER A 118 -4.72 -0.62 -12.08
CA SER A 118 -3.32 -0.26 -11.95
C SER A 118 -2.92 0.09 -10.51
N LEU A 119 -3.75 0.79 -9.77
CA LEU A 119 -3.51 1.09 -8.35
C LEU A 119 -3.58 -0.15 -7.47
N THR A 120 -4.58 -1.02 -7.69
CA THR A 120 -4.69 -2.25 -6.91
C THR A 120 -3.45 -3.11 -7.10
N THR A 121 -2.94 -3.21 -8.32
CA THR A 121 -1.72 -3.96 -8.63
C THR A 121 -0.48 -3.34 -7.98
N MET A 122 -0.31 -2.02 -8.05
CA MET A 122 0.82 -1.32 -7.42
C MET A 122 0.80 -1.45 -5.89
N THR A 123 -0.39 -1.33 -5.27
CA THR A 123 -0.54 -1.48 -3.82
C THR A 123 -0.25 -2.91 -3.35
N LEU A 124 -0.70 -3.92 -4.09
CA LEU A 124 -0.43 -5.33 -3.80
C LEU A 124 1.06 -5.66 -3.96
N SER A 125 1.70 -5.24 -5.06
CA SER A 125 3.14 -5.45 -5.28
C SER A 125 3.99 -4.77 -4.20
N GLY A 126 3.63 -3.55 -3.78
CA GLY A 126 4.31 -2.86 -2.68
C GLY A 126 4.19 -3.59 -1.34
N LYS A 127 2.99 -4.11 -1.02
CA LYS A 127 2.77 -4.91 0.20
C LYS A 127 3.52 -6.24 0.17
N VAL A 128 3.56 -6.91 -0.98
CA VAL A 128 4.32 -8.16 -1.17
C VAL A 128 5.81 -7.90 -0.96
N ALA A 129 6.38 -6.88 -1.58
CA ALA A 129 7.79 -6.52 -1.40
C ALA A 129 8.13 -6.17 0.07
N GLN A 130 7.23 -5.48 0.78
CA GLN A 130 7.39 -5.18 2.19
C GLN A 130 7.36 -6.44 3.07
N LEU A 131 6.48 -7.40 2.77
CA LEU A 131 6.39 -8.67 3.46
C LEU A 131 7.62 -9.55 3.20
N GLU A 132 8.11 -9.62 1.97
CA GLU A 132 9.34 -10.34 1.61
C GLU A 132 10.55 -9.77 2.34
N GLN A 133 10.67 -8.45 2.43
CA GLN A 133 11.74 -7.79 3.16
C GLN A 133 11.65 -8.05 4.68
N GLY A 134 10.44 -8.03 5.25
CA GLY A 134 10.21 -8.39 6.65
C GLY A 134 10.56 -9.85 6.95
N LEU A 135 10.17 -10.78 6.08
CA LEU A 135 10.52 -12.20 6.23
C LEU A 135 12.03 -12.44 6.15
N LYS A 136 12.73 -11.72 5.27
CA LYS A 136 14.18 -11.81 5.19
C LYS A 136 14.84 -11.33 6.48
N ALA A 137 14.42 -10.19 7.03
CA ALA A 137 14.96 -9.66 8.28
C ALA A 137 14.77 -10.63 9.46
N ILE A 138 13.58 -11.24 9.58
CA ILE A 138 13.29 -12.25 10.63
C ILE A 138 14.16 -13.49 10.43
N ARG A 139 14.41 -13.92 9.21
CA ARG A 139 15.29 -15.06 8.95
C ARG A 139 16.71 -14.78 9.35
N ASP A 140 17.24 -13.60 9.00
CA ASP A 140 18.60 -13.19 9.33
C ASP A 140 18.77 -13.10 10.88
N GLU A 141 17.78 -12.56 11.60
CA GLU A 141 17.75 -12.52 13.07
C GLU A 141 17.67 -13.92 13.70
N MET A 142 16.90 -14.83 13.13
CA MET A 142 16.86 -16.23 13.59
C MET A 142 18.21 -16.96 13.39
N GLU A 143 18.89 -16.73 12.28
CA GLU A 143 20.21 -17.31 12.04
C GLU A 143 21.24 -16.81 13.05
N GLU A 144 21.21 -15.52 13.42
CA GLU A 144 22.05 -14.94 14.45
C GLU A 144 21.78 -15.56 15.83
N ILE A 145 20.51 -15.68 16.24
CA ILE A 145 20.12 -16.31 17.51
C ILE A 145 20.56 -17.78 17.56
N LEU A 146 20.46 -18.51 16.46
CA LEU A 146 20.88 -19.92 16.41
C LEU A 146 22.41 -20.05 16.50
N ALA A 147 23.17 -19.12 15.94
CA ALA A 147 24.61 -19.07 16.07
C ALA A 147 25.03 -18.82 17.53
N ASP A 148 24.44 -17.80 18.17
CA ASP A 148 24.67 -17.50 19.59
C ASP A 148 24.36 -18.68 20.51
N GLN A 149 23.26 -19.41 20.22
CA GLN A 149 22.84 -20.55 21.00
C GLN A 149 23.82 -21.74 20.85
N ASN A 150 24.40 -21.93 19.67
CA ASN A 150 25.44 -22.90 19.45
C ASN A 150 26.72 -22.58 20.26
N ASP A 151 27.16 -21.35 20.25
CA ASP A 151 28.32 -20.90 21.01
C ASP A 151 28.11 -21.11 22.52
N ILE A 152 26.94 -20.79 23.04
CA ILE A 152 26.56 -21.03 24.46
C ILE A 152 26.61 -22.53 24.77
N ASN A 153 26.10 -23.38 23.88
CA ASN A 153 26.13 -24.82 24.08
C ASN A 153 27.54 -25.40 24.09
N GLU A 154 28.41 -24.94 23.19
CA GLU A 154 29.84 -25.35 23.17
C GLU A 154 30.57 -24.92 24.43
N MET A 155 30.40 -23.67 24.89
CA MET A 155 30.97 -23.18 26.13
C MET A 155 30.48 -23.97 27.34
N THR A 156 29.20 -24.25 27.40
CA THR A 156 28.59 -25.03 28.49
C THR A 156 29.10 -26.45 28.49
N GLY A 157 29.24 -27.07 27.32
CA GLY A 157 29.86 -28.40 27.16
C GLY A 157 31.31 -28.45 27.67
N ALA A 158 32.12 -27.49 27.27
CA ALA A 158 33.51 -27.39 27.73
C ALA A 158 33.61 -27.19 29.25
N GLN A 159 32.73 -26.41 29.86
CA GLN A 159 32.67 -26.23 31.32
C GLN A 159 32.27 -27.54 32.03
N LEU A 160 31.29 -28.28 31.53
CA LEU A 160 30.90 -29.58 32.08
C LEU A 160 32.01 -30.61 31.99
N ASP A 161 32.77 -30.66 30.92
CA ASP A 161 33.92 -31.53 30.76
C ASP A 161 35.05 -31.18 31.73
N ALA A 162 35.34 -29.91 31.93
CA ALA A 162 36.30 -29.44 32.91
C ALA A 162 35.91 -29.81 34.36
N ILE A 163 34.63 -29.64 34.70
CA ILE A 163 34.09 -30.02 36.01
C ILE A 163 34.18 -31.55 36.21
N SER A 164 33.81 -32.32 35.17
CA SER A 164 33.90 -33.78 35.24
C SER A 164 35.33 -34.26 35.43
N THR A 165 36.28 -33.66 34.78
CA THR A 165 37.73 -33.96 34.95
C THR A 165 38.22 -33.65 36.34
N ALA A 166 37.88 -32.48 36.87
CA ALA A 166 38.24 -32.09 38.24
C ALA A 166 37.61 -33.00 39.30
N LEU A 167 36.37 -33.44 39.11
CA LEU A 167 35.72 -34.41 39.97
C LEU A 167 36.43 -35.79 39.95
N ALA A 168 36.83 -36.26 38.79
CA ALA A 168 37.57 -37.52 38.65
C ALA A 168 38.94 -37.45 39.36
N GLU A 169 39.67 -36.33 39.26
CA GLU A 169 40.94 -36.10 39.98
C GLU A 169 40.73 -36.09 41.48
N LEU A 170 39.70 -35.36 41.98
CA LEU A 170 39.39 -35.34 43.42
C LEU A 170 39.00 -36.70 43.97
N GLN A 171 38.27 -37.53 43.20
CA GLN A 171 37.91 -38.91 43.58
C GLN A 171 39.15 -39.80 43.63
N SER A 172 40.08 -39.63 42.66
CA SER A 172 41.33 -40.35 42.65
C SER A 172 42.20 -40.02 43.88
N ASP A 173 42.32 -38.71 44.19
CA ASP A 173 43.09 -38.26 45.35
C ASP A 173 42.47 -38.70 46.69
N LYS A 174 41.15 -38.66 46.79
CA LYS A 174 40.42 -39.22 47.94
C LYS A 174 40.67 -40.71 48.12
N SER A 175 40.66 -41.47 47.05
CA SER A 175 40.99 -42.89 47.07
C SER A 175 42.46 -43.17 47.50
N ARG A 176 43.39 -42.33 46.97
CA ARG A 176 44.81 -42.41 47.40
C ARG A 176 45.06 -42.06 48.89
N LEU A 177 44.35 -41.07 49.38
CA LEU A 177 44.41 -40.70 50.80
C LEU A 177 43.80 -41.77 51.72
N ALA A 178 42.69 -42.44 51.27
CA ALA A 178 42.07 -43.54 51.98
C ALA A 178 42.95 -44.79 52.01
N ALA A 179 43.80 -45.00 50.99
CA ALA A 179 44.68 -46.16 50.87
C ALA A 179 45.99 -46.02 51.62
N LYS A 180 46.30 -44.83 52.17
CA LYS A 180 47.50 -44.69 53.03
C LYS A 180 47.35 -45.45 54.34
N PRO A 181 48.24 -46.45 54.67
CA PRO A 181 48.13 -47.20 55.88
C PRO A 181 48.32 -46.27 57.11
N ARG A 182 47.40 -46.35 58.06
CA ARG A 182 47.49 -45.65 59.33
C ARG A 182 48.70 -46.18 60.09
N ARG A 183 49.64 -45.32 60.39
CA ARG A 183 50.80 -45.72 61.29
C ARG A 183 50.18 -46.20 62.60
N PRO A 184 50.58 -47.37 63.06
CA PRO A 184 50.17 -47.82 64.38
C PRO A 184 50.76 -46.89 65.47
N ILE A 185 49.92 -46.38 66.34
CA ILE A 185 50.39 -45.63 67.51
C ILE A 185 50.84 -46.70 68.53
N GLY A 186 52.19 -46.96 68.54
CA GLY A 186 52.79 -47.85 69.55
C GLY A 186 52.93 -47.10 70.83
N PHE A 187 52.23 -47.54 71.88
CA PHE A 187 52.60 -47.25 73.25
C PHE A 187 53.75 -48.20 73.61
N ASN A 188 54.97 -47.66 73.87
CA ASN A 188 56.00 -48.38 74.53
C ASN A 188 55.74 -48.30 76.03
N VAL A 189 55.60 -49.47 76.65
CA VAL A 189 55.70 -49.70 78.09
C VAL A 189 57.12 -49.97 78.42
#